data_dc13792eeeae21db2971222d97a76b10
#
_entry.id   dc13792eeeae21db2971222d97a76b10
#
_cell.length_a   1.000
_cell.length_b   1.000
_cell.length_c   1.000
_cell.angle_alpha   90.00
_cell.angle_beta   90.00
_cell.angle_gamma   90.00
#
_symmetry.space_group_name_H-M   'P 1'
#
loop_
_entity.id
_entity.type
_entity.pdbx_description
1 polymer ?
#
loop_
_entity_poly.entity_id
_entity_poly.type
_entity_poly.pdbx_seq_one_letter_code
_entity_poly.pdbx_strand_id
1 'polypeptide(L)'
;MAPVRILSVLLTLGLLAACAPRALTPEARLLSAEVRGLEISQGPALLLGLRVEFHNPNPFPLPLSTFGTRLKVGEVAVPLDLTLPPGRREEVLLVRLTPREALATARALLSREGVEVALEGATLGQHLTFFRTRLSFPLEPPRVRQAGVNFFLENPNPFPLRVEGNLVLLGQSFRVEMDLPARGEGRLQVVGFRPGLERGSGRLELTLEVPGFFRQSLVLYPFMLIPSS
;
A
#
# COMPACT_ATOMS: atom_id res chain seq x y z
N MET A 1 -54.64 44.86 -12.00
CA MET A 1 -53.21 45.23 -12.32
C MET A 1 -52.19 44.32 -11.57
N ALA A 2 -52.53 43.12 -11.12
CA ALA A 2 -51.63 42.24 -10.38
C ALA A 2 -50.84 41.17 -11.20
N PRO A 3 -51.26 40.66 -12.38
CA PRO A 3 -50.56 39.53 -13.02
C PRO A 3 -49.20 39.88 -13.63
N VAL A 4 -48.98 41.11 -14.07
CA VAL A 4 -47.74 41.51 -14.75
C VAL A 4 -46.51 41.53 -13.80
N ARG A 5 -46.72 41.90 -12.53
CA ARG A 5 -45.62 41.94 -11.53
C ARG A 5 -45.15 40.55 -11.12
N ILE A 6 -46.07 39.56 -11.04
CA ILE A 6 -45.71 38.17 -10.69
C ILE A 6 -44.91 37.52 -11.84
N LEU A 7 -45.28 37.80 -13.08
CA LEU A 7 -44.57 37.28 -14.25
C LEU A 7 -43.14 37.83 -14.34
N SER A 8 -42.93 39.12 -14.04
CA SER A 8 -41.56 39.71 -14.01
C SER A 8 -40.68 39.14 -12.93
N VAL A 9 -41.23 38.86 -11.72
CA VAL A 9 -40.46 38.25 -10.63
C VAL A 9 -40.07 36.80 -10.94
N LEU A 10 -40.98 36.05 -11.52
CA LEU A 10 -40.70 34.67 -11.96
C LEU A 10 -39.67 34.61 -13.09
N LEU A 11 -39.71 35.56 -14.05
CA LEU A 11 -38.73 35.64 -15.14
C LEU A 11 -37.35 36.02 -14.63
N THR A 12 -37.25 36.97 -13.68
CA THR A 12 -35.95 37.34 -13.05
C THR A 12 -35.38 36.26 -12.18
N LEU A 13 -36.21 35.52 -11.40
CA LEU A 13 -35.76 34.32 -10.67
C LEU A 13 -35.26 33.21 -11.63
N GLY A 14 -35.96 32.99 -12.72
CA GLY A 14 -35.55 32.01 -13.74
C GLY A 14 -34.23 32.37 -14.41
N LEU A 15 -33.99 33.65 -14.72
CA LEU A 15 -32.72 34.13 -15.28
C LEU A 15 -31.56 34.03 -14.29
N LEU A 16 -31.78 34.32 -13.03
CA LEU A 16 -30.77 34.16 -11.96
C LEU A 16 -30.39 32.68 -11.71
N ALA A 17 -31.36 31.79 -11.81
CA ALA A 17 -31.08 30.34 -11.70
C ALA A 17 -30.31 29.78 -12.92
N ALA A 18 -30.50 30.38 -14.11
CA ALA A 18 -29.77 29.99 -15.33
C ALA A 18 -28.33 30.50 -15.36
N CYS A 19 -27.99 31.51 -14.54
CA CYS A 19 -26.64 32.06 -14.41
C CYS A 19 -25.84 31.45 -13.25
N ALA A 20 -26.39 30.48 -12.51
CA ALA A 20 -25.61 29.78 -11.49
C ALA A 20 -24.43 29.06 -12.16
N PRO A 21 -23.18 29.40 -11.80
CA PRO A 21 -22.02 28.74 -12.39
C PRO A 21 -22.08 27.23 -12.10
N ARG A 22 -22.17 26.44 -13.15
CA ARG A 22 -22.10 24.99 -13.00
C ARG A 22 -20.69 24.64 -12.55
N ALA A 23 -20.59 23.92 -11.44
CA ALA A 23 -19.31 23.41 -10.99
C ALA A 23 -18.74 22.46 -12.06
N LEU A 24 -17.54 22.74 -12.51
CA LEU A 24 -16.78 21.86 -13.38
C LEU A 24 -16.29 20.67 -12.56
N THR A 25 -16.28 19.50 -13.17
CA THR A 25 -15.79 18.27 -12.55
C THR A 25 -14.29 18.42 -12.27
N PRO A 26 -13.82 18.11 -11.04
CA PRO A 26 -12.39 18.11 -10.76
C PRO A 26 -11.71 16.93 -11.45
N GLU A 27 -10.41 17.04 -11.61
CA GLU A 27 -9.56 15.97 -12.13
C GLU A 27 -8.70 15.40 -11.00
N ALA A 28 -8.33 14.13 -11.08
CA ALA A 28 -7.36 13.53 -10.18
C ALA A 28 -6.44 12.58 -10.93
N ARG A 29 -5.17 12.57 -10.53
CA ARG A 29 -4.13 11.71 -11.09
C ARG A 29 -3.31 11.08 -9.98
N LEU A 30 -3.15 9.75 -10.00
CA LEU A 30 -2.22 9.06 -9.13
C LEU A 30 -0.79 9.36 -9.58
N LEU A 31 0.04 9.91 -8.69
CA LEU A 31 1.45 10.21 -8.94
C LEU A 31 2.35 9.06 -8.51
N SER A 32 2.09 8.50 -7.32
CA SER A 32 2.83 7.37 -6.79
C SER A 32 2.00 6.60 -5.77
N ALA A 33 2.42 5.37 -5.51
CA ALA A 33 1.86 4.53 -4.47
C ALA A 33 2.98 3.75 -3.78
N GLU A 34 2.85 3.55 -2.48
CA GLU A 34 3.83 2.81 -1.68
C GLU A 34 3.17 2.10 -0.51
N VAL A 35 3.71 0.93 -0.13
CA VAL A 35 3.42 0.34 1.17
C VAL A 35 4.29 1.04 2.20
N ARG A 36 3.68 1.79 3.14
CA ARG A 36 4.38 2.56 4.17
C ARG A 36 4.83 1.74 5.35
N GLY A 37 4.18 0.61 5.58
CA GLY A 37 4.55 -0.28 6.67
C GLY A 37 3.39 -1.13 7.17
N LEU A 38 3.64 -1.78 8.30
CA LEU A 38 2.67 -2.55 9.06
C LEU A 38 2.49 -1.90 10.43
N GLU A 39 1.28 -1.49 10.74
CA GLU A 39 0.90 -1.03 12.08
C GLU A 39 0.44 -2.23 12.91
N ILE A 40 0.91 -2.33 14.17
CA ILE A 40 0.58 -3.45 15.06
C ILE A 40 -0.15 -2.95 16.32
N SER A 41 0.00 -1.69 16.69
CA SER A 41 -0.48 -1.12 17.96
C SER A 41 -1.99 -1.22 18.19
N GLN A 42 -2.78 -1.14 17.12
CA GLN A 42 -4.26 -1.26 17.16
C GLN A 42 -4.76 -2.53 16.44
N GLY A 43 -3.93 -3.57 16.42
CA GLY A 43 -4.09 -4.74 15.58
C GLY A 43 -3.39 -4.59 14.23
N PRO A 44 -3.02 -5.71 13.58
CA PRO A 44 -2.25 -5.67 12.35
C PRO A 44 -3.01 -4.93 11.25
N ALA A 45 -2.36 -3.95 10.63
CA ALA A 45 -2.89 -3.22 9.49
C ALA A 45 -1.76 -2.85 8.52
N LEU A 46 -1.93 -3.20 7.24
CA LEU A 46 -1.03 -2.75 6.18
C LEU A 46 -1.40 -1.33 5.78
N LEU A 47 -0.43 -0.43 5.79
CA LEU A 47 -0.61 0.97 5.44
C LEU A 47 -0.20 1.20 3.98
N LEU A 48 -1.17 1.57 3.14
CA LEU A 48 -0.94 1.96 1.75
C LEU A 48 -1.02 3.49 1.65
N GLY A 49 0.04 4.12 1.17
CA GLY A 49 0.10 5.54 0.86
C GLY A 49 -0.10 5.77 -0.64
N LEU A 50 -1.01 6.64 -1.01
CA LEU A 50 -1.28 7.04 -2.39
C LEU A 50 -1.07 8.54 -2.51
N ARG A 51 -0.12 8.96 -3.33
CA ARG A 51 0.11 10.38 -3.64
C ARG A 51 -0.71 10.72 -4.87
N VAL A 52 -1.66 11.63 -4.70
CA VAL A 52 -2.64 12.01 -5.73
C VAL A 52 -2.54 13.50 -5.98
N GLU A 53 -2.41 13.88 -7.24
CA GLU A 53 -2.60 15.26 -7.69
C GLU A 53 -4.06 15.47 -8.02
N PHE A 54 -4.66 16.48 -7.41
CA PHE A 54 -6.00 16.95 -7.72
C PHE A 54 -5.94 18.29 -8.45
N HIS A 55 -6.84 18.51 -9.41
CA HIS A 55 -7.04 19.77 -10.07
C HIS A 55 -8.51 20.20 -9.98
N ASN A 56 -8.75 21.30 -9.27
CA ASN A 56 -10.04 21.93 -9.21
C ASN A 56 -10.08 23.12 -10.20
N PRO A 57 -10.76 22.98 -11.34
CA PRO A 57 -10.83 24.05 -12.33
C PRO A 57 -11.78 25.21 -11.93
N ASN A 58 -12.50 25.05 -10.82
CA ASN A 58 -13.43 26.06 -10.35
C ASN A 58 -12.70 27.17 -9.57
N PRO A 59 -13.20 28.45 -9.62
CA PRO A 59 -12.63 29.55 -8.86
C PRO A 59 -13.00 29.53 -7.36
N PHE A 60 -13.68 28.46 -6.88
CA PHE A 60 -14.11 28.27 -5.50
C PHE A 60 -13.73 26.90 -4.97
N PRO A 61 -13.60 26.73 -3.64
CA PRO A 61 -13.33 25.43 -3.03
C PRO A 61 -14.44 24.42 -3.33
N LEU A 62 -14.05 23.17 -3.63
CA LEU A 62 -14.95 22.11 -4.05
C LEU A 62 -14.84 20.90 -3.11
N PRO A 63 -15.86 20.60 -2.29
CA PRO A 63 -15.89 19.41 -1.47
C PRO A 63 -16.06 18.15 -2.35
N LEU A 64 -15.15 17.18 -2.24
CA LEU A 64 -15.23 15.91 -2.97
C LEU A 64 -16.42 15.04 -2.52
N SER A 65 -16.88 15.24 -1.28
CA SER A 65 -18.09 14.59 -0.75
C SER A 65 -19.34 14.93 -1.57
N THR A 66 -19.40 16.09 -2.22
CA THR A 66 -20.50 16.49 -3.14
C THR A 66 -20.66 15.51 -4.30
N PHE A 67 -19.56 14.84 -4.71
CA PHE A 67 -19.57 13.81 -5.75
C PHE A 67 -19.66 12.38 -5.17
N GLY A 68 -19.87 12.23 -3.87
CA GLY A 68 -19.82 10.93 -3.22
C GLY A 68 -18.51 10.19 -3.46
N THR A 69 -17.39 10.92 -3.55
CA THR A 69 -16.08 10.40 -3.95
C THR A 69 -15.60 9.33 -2.98
N ARG A 70 -15.15 8.22 -3.52
CA ARG A 70 -14.61 7.09 -2.77
C ARG A 70 -13.32 6.60 -3.40
N LEU A 71 -12.34 6.31 -2.56
CA LEU A 71 -11.15 5.60 -2.95
C LEU A 71 -11.39 4.10 -2.75
N LYS A 72 -11.29 3.35 -3.84
CA LYS A 72 -11.40 1.88 -3.82
C LYS A 72 -10.01 1.26 -3.91
N VAL A 73 -9.74 0.27 -3.06
CA VAL A 73 -8.56 -0.57 -3.09
C VAL A 73 -9.04 -2.02 -3.01
N GLY A 74 -9.17 -2.67 -4.15
CA GLY A 74 -9.86 -3.96 -4.25
C GLY A 74 -11.30 -3.86 -3.77
N GLU A 75 -11.62 -4.62 -2.72
CA GLU A 75 -12.96 -4.64 -2.12
C GLU A 75 -13.18 -3.54 -1.08
N VAL A 76 -12.10 -2.87 -0.65
CA VAL A 76 -12.18 -1.81 0.36
C VAL A 76 -12.52 -0.48 -0.32
N ALA A 77 -13.56 0.19 0.18
CA ALA A 77 -13.97 1.51 -0.27
C ALA A 77 -13.94 2.52 0.88
N VAL A 78 -13.12 3.56 0.75
CA VAL A 78 -12.95 4.62 1.74
C VAL A 78 -13.56 5.90 1.20
N PRO A 79 -14.57 6.49 1.86
CA PRO A 79 -15.09 7.79 1.45
C PRO A 79 -14.02 8.87 1.62
N LEU A 80 -13.96 9.80 0.67
CA LEU A 80 -13.06 10.95 0.74
C LEU A 80 -13.83 12.18 1.17
N ASP A 81 -13.54 12.66 2.37
CA ASP A 81 -14.00 13.93 2.90
C ASP A 81 -12.87 14.97 2.79
N LEU A 82 -12.65 15.44 1.58
CA LEU A 82 -11.62 16.40 1.23
C LEU A 82 -12.23 17.58 0.47
N THR A 83 -11.85 18.80 0.83
CA THR A 83 -12.20 20.01 0.09
C THR A 83 -11.01 20.49 -0.75
N LEU A 84 -11.20 20.54 -2.06
CA LEU A 84 -10.17 20.98 -3.00
C LEU A 84 -10.22 22.49 -3.16
N PRO A 85 -9.16 23.23 -2.82
CA PRO A 85 -9.04 24.65 -3.19
C PRO A 85 -8.96 24.79 -4.71
N PRO A 86 -9.19 25.98 -5.27
CA PRO A 86 -8.97 26.27 -6.69
C PRO A 86 -7.54 25.91 -7.12
N GLY A 87 -7.40 25.36 -8.33
CA GLY A 87 -6.12 25.01 -8.91
C GLY A 87 -5.65 23.59 -8.57
N ARG A 88 -4.32 23.38 -8.59
CA ARG A 88 -3.71 22.08 -8.37
C ARG A 88 -3.23 21.90 -6.94
N ARG A 89 -3.41 20.70 -6.42
CA ARG A 89 -2.93 20.30 -5.10
C ARG A 89 -2.55 18.83 -5.06
N GLU A 90 -1.45 18.53 -4.39
CA GLU A 90 -1.06 17.16 -4.08
C GLU A 90 -1.53 16.79 -2.68
N GLU A 91 -2.08 15.59 -2.54
CA GLU A 91 -2.51 14.99 -1.28
C GLU A 91 -1.96 13.58 -1.14
N VAL A 92 -1.71 13.18 0.10
CA VAL A 92 -1.35 11.81 0.43
C VAL A 92 -2.53 11.15 1.11
N LEU A 93 -3.15 10.22 0.40
CA LEU A 93 -4.26 9.42 0.91
C LEU A 93 -3.70 8.17 1.59
N LEU A 94 -4.06 7.95 2.85
CA LEU A 94 -3.67 6.76 3.61
C LEU A 94 -4.84 5.78 3.66
N VAL A 95 -4.58 4.55 3.20
CA VAL A 95 -5.53 3.44 3.30
C VAL A 95 -4.99 2.42 4.28
N ARG A 96 -5.80 2.06 5.25
CA ARG A 96 -5.51 1.08 6.28
C ARG A 96 -6.22 -0.22 5.92
N LEU A 97 -5.45 -1.25 5.57
CA LEU A 97 -5.96 -2.57 5.21
C LEU A 97 -5.79 -3.51 6.40
N THR A 98 -6.89 -3.85 7.08
CA THR A 98 -6.87 -4.79 8.21
C THR A 98 -7.13 -6.22 7.73
N PRO A 99 -6.57 -7.27 8.38
CA PRO A 99 -6.85 -8.65 8.00
C PRO A 99 -8.33 -9.02 8.09
N ARG A 100 -9.06 -8.38 8.99
CA ARG A 100 -10.49 -8.65 9.19
C ARG A 100 -11.35 -8.22 8.00
N GLU A 101 -11.00 -7.08 7.38
CA GLU A 101 -11.82 -6.42 6.36
C GLU A 101 -11.23 -6.56 4.95
N ALA A 102 -9.93 -6.76 4.85
CA ALA A 102 -9.20 -6.63 3.59
C ALA A 102 -8.10 -7.69 3.40
N LEU A 103 -8.23 -8.88 3.99
CA LEU A 103 -7.18 -9.91 3.90
C LEU A 103 -6.87 -10.31 2.46
N ALA A 104 -7.90 -10.52 1.63
CA ALA A 104 -7.74 -10.88 0.22
C ALA A 104 -7.08 -9.73 -0.55
N THR A 105 -7.53 -8.49 -0.35
CA THR A 105 -6.95 -7.28 -0.94
C THR A 105 -5.48 -7.10 -0.56
N ALA A 106 -5.14 -7.24 0.73
CA ALA A 106 -3.76 -7.12 1.19
C ALA A 106 -2.85 -8.23 0.61
N ARG A 107 -3.34 -9.47 0.55
CA ARG A 107 -2.61 -10.59 -0.09
C ARG A 107 -2.37 -10.35 -1.57
N ALA A 108 -3.40 -9.92 -2.31
CA ALA A 108 -3.27 -9.59 -3.72
C ALA A 108 -2.29 -8.43 -3.93
N LEU A 109 -2.34 -7.40 -3.08
CA LEU A 109 -1.43 -6.25 -3.12
C LEU A 109 0.03 -6.67 -2.93
N LEU A 110 0.30 -7.62 -2.01
CA LEU A 110 1.63 -8.14 -1.71
C LEU A 110 2.04 -9.33 -2.62
N SER A 111 1.26 -9.64 -3.62
CA SER A 111 1.55 -10.64 -4.65
C SER A 111 1.81 -9.96 -6.01
N ARG A 112 2.18 -10.78 -7.01
CA ARG A 112 2.33 -10.30 -8.39
C ARG A 112 1.00 -10.04 -9.09
N GLU A 113 -0.11 -10.55 -8.57
CA GLU A 113 -1.44 -10.34 -9.13
C GLU A 113 -1.87 -8.88 -9.02
N GLY A 114 -1.50 -8.24 -7.89
CA GLY A 114 -1.86 -6.87 -7.61
C GLY A 114 -3.36 -6.68 -7.37
N VAL A 115 -3.74 -5.45 -7.07
CA VAL A 115 -5.10 -5.04 -6.77
C VAL A 115 -5.49 -3.82 -7.60
N GLU A 116 -6.74 -3.76 -8.03
CA GLU A 116 -7.27 -2.56 -8.67
C GLU A 116 -7.44 -1.45 -7.63
N VAL A 117 -6.96 -0.26 -7.97
CA VAL A 117 -7.14 0.97 -7.20
C VAL A 117 -7.83 1.99 -8.09
N ALA A 118 -8.92 2.55 -7.62
CA ALA A 118 -9.70 3.52 -8.35
C ALA A 118 -10.21 4.64 -7.43
N LEU A 119 -10.22 5.86 -7.95
CA LEU A 119 -10.92 6.98 -7.35
C LEU A 119 -12.18 7.24 -8.17
N GLU A 120 -13.33 7.05 -7.53
CA GLU A 120 -14.63 7.09 -8.17
C GLU A 120 -15.57 8.05 -7.46
N GLY A 121 -16.54 8.58 -8.19
CA GLY A 121 -17.59 9.43 -7.67
C GLY A 121 -18.82 9.37 -8.55
N ALA A 122 -19.78 10.26 -8.31
CA ALA A 122 -20.96 10.41 -9.13
C ALA A 122 -21.39 11.87 -9.21
N THR A 123 -21.96 12.27 -10.33
CA THR A 123 -22.60 13.58 -10.49
C THR A 123 -23.87 13.41 -11.32
N LEU A 124 -24.97 14.01 -10.86
CA LEU A 124 -26.27 13.98 -11.56
C LEU A 124 -26.68 12.60 -12.06
N GLY A 125 -26.37 11.54 -11.26
CA GLY A 125 -26.68 10.14 -11.62
C GLY A 125 -25.68 9.49 -12.59
N GLN A 126 -24.63 10.19 -13.00
CA GLN A 126 -23.56 9.64 -13.82
C GLN A 126 -22.38 9.23 -12.95
N HIS A 127 -21.85 8.03 -13.22
CA HIS A 127 -20.65 7.54 -12.57
C HIS A 127 -19.41 8.26 -13.11
N LEU A 128 -18.53 8.71 -12.21
CA LEU A 128 -17.27 9.34 -12.53
C LEU A 128 -16.13 8.43 -12.10
N THR A 129 -15.15 8.25 -12.97
CA THR A 129 -13.87 7.63 -12.62
C THR A 129 -12.79 8.67 -12.82
N PHE A 130 -12.18 9.13 -11.72
CA PHE A 130 -11.09 10.10 -11.76
C PHE A 130 -9.79 9.44 -12.20
N PHE A 131 -9.48 8.27 -11.62
CA PHE A 131 -8.42 7.38 -12.11
C PHE A 131 -8.73 5.94 -11.74
N ARG A 132 -8.11 5.01 -12.50
CA ARG A 132 -8.13 3.57 -12.24
C ARG A 132 -6.79 3.00 -12.64
N THR A 133 -6.19 2.18 -11.76
CA THR A 133 -4.90 1.54 -12.00
C THR A 133 -4.81 0.23 -11.23
N ARG A 134 -3.81 -0.58 -11.54
CA ARG A 134 -3.49 -1.79 -10.77
C ARG A 134 -2.16 -1.59 -10.05
N LEU A 135 -2.13 -1.87 -8.76
CA LEU A 135 -0.95 -1.78 -7.91
C LEU A 135 -0.55 -3.16 -7.40
N SER A 136 0.76 -3.42 -7.39
CA SER A 136 1.35 -4.63 -6.84
C SER A 136 2.67 -4.27 -6.17
N PHE A 137 2.86 -4.78 -4.95
CA PHE A 137 4.08 -4.64 -4.16
C PHE A 137 4.47 -6.04 -3.68
N PRO A 138 4.96 -6.91 -4.58
CA PRO A 138 5.22 -8.30 -4.25
C PRO A 138 6.24 -8.41 -3.12
N LEU A 139 5.98 -9.34 -2.19
CA LEU A 139 6.91 -9.65 -1.11
C LEU A 139 8.26 -10.07 -1.71
N GLU A 140 9.31 -9.31 -1.39
CA GLU A 140 10.66 -9.65 -1.75
C GLU A 140 11.25 -10.63 -0.73
N PRO A 141 11.91 -11.73 -1.18
CA PRO A 141 12.56 -12.65 -0.27
C PRO A 141 13.73 -11.95 0.45
N PRO A 142 13.99 -12.30 1.72
CA PRO A 142 15.16 -11.81 2.42
C PRO A 142 16.46 -12.18 1.69
N ARG A 143 17.46 -11.33 1.81
CA ARG A 143 18.78 -11.56 1.22
C ARG A 143 19.73 -12.06 2.29
N VAL A 144 20.54 -13.08 1.94
CA VAL A 144 21.59 -13.57 2.82
C VAL A 144 22.84 -12.75 2.58
N ARG A 145 23.41 -12.19 3.64
CA ARG A 145 24.70 -11.51 3.63
C ARG A 145 25.65 -12.23 4.60
N GLN A 146 26.85 -12.53 4.15
CA GLN A 146 27.92 -13.08 4.99
C GLN A 146 28.95 -11.99 5.29
N ALA A 147 29.34 -11.85 6.57
CA ALA A 147 30.44 -11.02 6.99
C ALA A 147 31.35 -11.83 7.93
N GLY A 148 32.49 -12.29 7.39
CA GLY A 148 33.34 -13.25 8.08
C GLY A 148 32.58 -14.55 8.39
N VAL A 149 32.53 -14.92 9.67
CA VAL A 149 31.82 -16.10 10.18
C VAL A 149 30.33 -15.86 10.49
N ASN A 150 29.86 -14.62 10.33
CA ASN A 150 28.49 -14.24 10.66
C ASN A 150 27.61 -14.22 9.41
N PHE A 151 26.40 -14.70 9.57
CA PHE A 151 25.34 -14.63 8.56
C PHE A 151 24.27 -13.64 9.00
N PHE A 152 23.78 -12.84 8.06
CA PHE A 152 22.72 -11.87 8.25
C PHE A 152 21.61 -12.12 7.23
N LEU A 153 20.38 -11.93 7.65
CA LEU A 153 19.22 -11.83 6.76
C LEU A 153 18.80 -10.37 6.67
N GLU A 154 18.80 -9.83 5.46
CA GLU A 154 18.34 -8.48 5.17
C GLU A 154 16.90 -8.53 4.68
N ASN A 155 16.02 -7.74 5.27
CA ASN A 155 14.64 -7.58 4.84
C ASN A 155 14.52 -6.39 3.90
N PRO A 156 14.30 -6.58 2.59
CA PRO A 156 14.12 -5.47 1.65
C PRO A 156 12.75 -4.80 1.75
N ASN A 157 11.79 -5.45 2.43
CA ASN A 157 10.41 -4.99 2.48
C ASN A 157 10.21 -3.81 3.44
N PRO A 158 9.25 -2.91 3.18
CA PRO A 158 8.96 -1.76 4.04
C PRO A 158 8.15 -2.10 5.29
N PHE A 159 7.99 -3.39 5.61
CA PHE A 159 7.29 -3.89 6.79
C PHE A 159 8.10 -5.01 7.45
N PRO A 160 7.91 -5.28 8.76
CA PRO A 160 8.61 -6.33 9.47
C PRO A 160 8.17 -7.71 8.99
N LEU A 161 9.09 -8.67 9.04
CA LEU A 161 8.84 -10.08 8.74
C LEU A 161 9.20 -10.91 9.96
N ARG A 162 8.37 -11.89 10.29
CA ARG A 162 8.76 -13.00 11.16
C ARG A 162 9.31 -14.12 10.29
N VAL A 163 10.48 -14.61 10.63
CA VAL A 163 11.19 -15.65 9.89
C VAL A 163 11.37 -16.86 10.79
N GLU A 164 10.88 -18.00 10.36
CA GLU A 164 11.03 -19.28 11.02
C GLU A 164 11.58 -20.30 10.01
N GLY A 165 12.44 -21.22 10.44
CA GLY A 165 12.91 -22.29 9.56
C GLY A 165 14.21 -22.93 9.97
N ASN A 166 14.97 -23.39 8.98
CA ASN A 166 16.21 -24.11 9.19
C ASN A 166 17.30 -23.60 8.25
N LEU A 167 18.48 -23.39 8.82
CA LEU A 167 19.72 -23.23 8.08
C LEU A 167 20.39 -24.62 7.99
N VAL A 168 20.56 -25.15 6.80
CA VAL A 168 21.24 -26.40 6.56
C VAL A 168 22.66 -26.09 6.08
N LEU A 169 23.66 -26.47 6.87
CA LEU A 169 25.08 -26.28 6.58
C LEU A 169 25.80 -27.65 6.72
N LEU A 170 26.53 -28.05 5.68
CA LEU A 170 27.32 -29.28 5.70
C LEU A 170 26.54 -30.52 6.21
N GLY A 171 25.26 -30.60 5.84
CA GLY A 171 24.36 -31.68 6.28
C GLY A 171 23.80 -31.55 7.71
N GLN A 172 24.19 -30.53 8.45
CA GLN A 172 23.63 -30.21 9.75
C GLN A 172 22.52 -29.18 9.62
N SER A 173 21.45 -29.30 10.42
CA SER A 173 20.32 -28.40 10.43
C SER A 173 20.29 -27.59 11.71
N PHE A 174 20.20 -26.26 11.57
CA PHE A 174 20.14 -25.30 12.67
C PHE A 174 18.84 -24.50 12.57
N ARG A 175 18.08 -24.49 13.66
CA ARG A 175 16.83 -23.73 13.71
C ARG A 175 17.10 -22.22 13.61
N VAL A 176 16.30 -21.57 12.81
CA VAL A 176 16.29 -20.11 12.65
C VAL A 176 14.91 -19.60 13.08
N GLU A 177 14.91 -18.63 13.99
CA GLU A 177 13.70 -17.92 14.39
C GLU A 177 14.10 -16.47 14.71
N MET A 178 13.51 -15.51 14.01
CA MET A 178 13.80 -14.09 14.24
C MET A 178 12.72 -13.19 13.67
N ASP A 179 12.60 -12.01 14.26
CA ASP A 179 11.85 -10.90 13.71
C ASP A 179 12.82 -9.98 12.95
N LEU A 180 12.57 -9.80 11.66
CA LEU A 180 13.32 -8.87 10.81
C LEU A 180 12.60 -7.53 10.77
N PRO A 181 13.23 -6.43 11.19
CA PRO A 181 12.62 -5.11 11.07
C PRO A 181 12.42 -4.73 9.61
N ALA A 182 11.53 -3.77 9.37
CA ALA A 182 11.32 -3.21 8.05
C ALA A 182 12.61 -2.60 7.50
N ARG A 183 13.02 -2.97 6.28
CA ARG A 183 14.25 -2.50 5.63
C ARG A 183 15.50 -2.65 6.52
N GLY A 184 15.49 -3.67 7.39
CA GLY A 184 16.54 -3.93 8.37
C GLY A 184 17.16 -5.30 8.21
N GLU A 185 18.08 -5.62 9.10
CA GLU A 185 18.76 -6.91 9.11
C GLU A 185 18.69 -7.58 10.48
N GLY A 186 18.79 -8.92 10.48
CA GLY A 186 18.91 -9.76 11.65
C GLY A 186 20.09 -10.71 11.52
N ARG A 187 20.86 -10.88 12.59
CA ARG A 187 21.97 -11.82 12.63
C ARG A 187 21.44 -13.23 12.85
N LEU A 188 21.80 -14.16 11.97
CA LEU A 188 21.55 -15.59 12.16
C LEU A 188 22.45 -16.10 13.27
N GLN A 189 21.84 -16.47 14.39
CA GLN A 189 22.56 -17.13 15.48
C GLN A 189 22.59 -18.62 15.20
N VAL A 190 23.76 -19.14 14.85
CA VAL A 190 23.97 -20.56 14.60
C VAL A 190 24.70 -21.15 15.79
N VAL A 191 23.95 -21.65 16.77
CA VAL A 191 24.51 -22.24 17.98
C VAL A 191 25.22 -23.55 17.63
N GLY A 192 26.49 -23.69 18.02
CA GLY A 192 27.30 -24.90 17.81
C GLY A 192 27.98 -25.00 16.45
N PHE A 193 27.75 -24.03 15.53
CA PHE A 193 28.53 -23.96 14.30
C PHE A 193 29.91 -23.38 14.59
N ARG A 194 30.94 -24.21 14.38
CA ARG A 194 32.33 -23.74 14.34
C ARG A 194 32.71 -23.62 12.88
N PRO A 195 33.03 -22.42 12.37
CA PRO A 195 33.54 -22.29 11.02
C PRO A 195 34.86 -23.06 10.94
N GLY A 196 34.80 -24.22 10.35
CA GLY A 196 35.96 -25.07 10.05
C GLY A 196 36.59 -24.63 8.74
N LEU A 197 37.69 -25.23 8.40
CA LEU A 197 38.46 -25.06 7.17
C LEU A 197 37.73 -25.57 5.91
N GLU A 198 36.51 -26.05 6.04
CA GLU A 198 35.78 -26.70 4.95
C GLU A 198 34.97 -25.68 4.15
N ARG A 199 35.19 -25.67 2.84
CA ARG A 199 34.30 -24.99 1.89
C ARG A 199 33.03 -25.82 1.76
N GLY A 200 31.90 -25.19 1.99
CA GLY A 200 30.61 -25.85 1.91
C GLY A 200 29.52 -24.95 1.34
N SER A 201 28.46 -25.58 0.86
CA SER A 201 27.25 -24.88 0.48
C SER A 201 26.23 -24.94 1.63
N GLY A 202 25.49 -23.87 1.81
CA GLY A 202 24.37 -23.81 2.73
C GLY A 202 23.07 -23.56 1.99
N ARG A 203 21.96 -23.93 2.61
CA ARG A 203 20.62 -23.54 2.18
C ARG A 203 19.80 -23.09 3.37
N LEU A 204 18.92 -22.14 3.15
CA LEU A 204 17.95 -21.69 4.12
C LEU A 204 16.56 -22.13 3.67
N GLU A 205 15.91 -22.94 4.50
CA GLU A 205 14.52 -23.35 4.34
C GLU A 205 13.71 -22.52 5.32
N LEU A 206 13.00 -21.50 4.80
CA LEU A 206 12.36 -20.50 5.61
C LEU A 206 10.86 -20.46 5.39
N THR A 207 10.14 -20.15 6.45
CA THR A 207 8.77 -19.66 6.40
C THR A 207 8.79 -18.19 6.79
N LEU A 208 8.36 -17.33 5.88
CA LEU A 208 8.18 -15.92 6.11
C LEU A 208 6.74 -15.66 6.52
N GLU A 209 6.57 -14.90 7.56
CA GLU A 209 5.25 -14.43 8.00
C GLU A 209 5.21 -12.91 7.95
N VAL A 210 4.21 -12.37 7.24
CA VAL A 210 3.77 -10.99 7.43
C VAL A 210 2.70 -11.02 8.52
N PRO A 211 2.98 -10.50 9.72
CA PRO A 211 2.12 -10.66 10.89
C PRO A 211 0.65 -10.32 10.61
N GLY A 212 -0.23 -11.29 10.84
CA GLY A 212 -1.67 -11.16 10.62
C GLY A 212 -2.18 -11.31 9.19
N PHE A 213 -1.30 -11.39 8.18
CA PHE A 213 -1.73 -11.43 6.78
C PHE A 213 -1.49 -12.76 6.10
N PHE A 214 -0.27 -13.26 6.08
CA PHE A 214 0.00 -14.56 5.45
C PHE A 214 1.37 -15.13 5.82
N ARG A 215 1.54 -16.41 5.51
CA ARG A 215 2.80 -17.13 5.61
C ARG A 215 3.19 -17.68 4.24
N GLN A 216 4.46 -17.64 3.93
CA GLN A 216 5.02 -18.17 2.70
C GLN A 216 6.31 -18.92 2.98
N SER A 217 6.40 -20.17 2.53
CA SER A 217 7.65 -20.95 2.60
C SER A 217 8.50 -20.67 1.36
N LEU A 218 9.80 -20.58 1.56
CA LEU A 218 10.77 -20.44 0.50
C LEU A 218 12.08 -21.13 0.85
N VAL A 219 12.87 -21.44 -0.18
CA VAL A 219 14.21 -21.99 -0.02
C VAL A 219 15.19 -21.06 -0.71
N LEU A 220 16.15 -20.54 0.04
CA LEU A 220 17.22 -19.70 -0.50
C LEU A 220 18.45 -20.58 -0.78
N TYR A 221 18.89 -20.61 -2.05
CA TYR A 221 20.08 -21.33 -2.55
C TYR A 221 20.99 -20.39 -3.30
N PRO A 222 22.27 -20.76 -3.47
CA PRO A 222 23.17 -21.22 -2.42
C PRO A 222 23.98 -20.04 -1.89
N PHE A 223 24.34 -20.04 -0.64
CA PHE A 223 25.44 -19.21 -0.21
C PHE A 223 26.65 -20.11 0.02
N MET A 224 27.83 -19.68 -0.40
CA MET A 224 29.07 -20.38 -0.19
C MET A 224 29.69 -19.96 1.13
N LEU A 225 30.05 -20.91 1.96
CA LEU A 225 30.88 -20.66 3.13
C LEU A 225 32.28 -20.30 2.60
N ILE A 226 32.68 -19.04 2.83
CA ILE A 226 34.05 -18.60 2.53
C ILE A 226 34.82 -18.73 3.83
N PRO A 227 35.92 -19.55 3.88
CA PRO A 227 36.75 -19.61 5.07
C PRO A 227 37.31 -18.22 5.37
N SER A 228 37.28 -17.83 6.65
CA SER A 228 38.02 -16.65 7.10
C SER A 228 39.50 -16.92 6.94
N SER A 229 40.16 -16.15 6.09
CA SER A 229 41.63 -16.11 5.97
C SER A 229 42.27 -15.59 7.25
#